data_1b34b479a1d72a8317df2e7908569bce
#
_entry.id   1b34b479a1d72a8317df2e7908569bce
#
_cell.length_a   1.000
_cell.length_b   1.000
_cell.length_c   1.000
_cell.angle_alpha   90.00
_cell.angle_beta   90.00
_cell.angle_gamma   90.00
#
_symmetry.space_group_name_H-M   'P 1'
#
loop_
_entity.id
_entity.type
_entity.pdbx_description
1 polymer ?
#
loop_
_entity_poly.entity_id
_entity_poly.type
_entity_poly.pdbx_seq_one_letter_code
_entity_poly.pdbx_strand_id
1 'polypeptide(L)'
;MAKRRKTPGRAQARKAALRPAPKPLRTALLLLLATLVCYLANGRSTPFVHAGDTVPNRLIPFSILRFGTLTLDPFRADMEAAGGYRWYVQEQGGRLVSFYPIGTPLVALPVYVPLYLGLAATGPVSSARLFAASPLTEKLTASFLAALSCALFYLLVRRRVAQRVAVGATLAFGLASSMWATASQLLWQHGSVVLMVTTALWLLTWPERPAWSLAGAGCALSLAVLVRPTSIFFALAGCAAVLAGDGPFAGRLRRLGLLACAALPAAALNLAYNWAFYQKSLGAYNQVTDALSLSRIGEGAAGLLVSPNRGLLVFTPIAVLGLAGIGRALVRLVRPDEEGRDPLLAFFGLASLAHLAFMGCYREWAGGWSFGPRYLVDVLPILALAAAGLWPRLRSPWKPLAWAALAWSLLVQVNGAFAYPASRWNVRMTEVGLERAAWDWRHFSLWEDQVVWWRLGKNAPRF
;
A
#
# COMPACT_ATOMS: atom_id res chain seq x y z
N MET A 1 57.71 9.97 23.41
CA MET A 1 57.32 10.93 22.34
C MET A 1 55.99 10.53 21.77
N ALA A 2 54.89 11.16 22.17
CA ALA A 2 53.54 10.86 21.72
C ALA A 2 53.17 11.82 20.60
N LYS A 3 52.93 11.30 19.37
CA LYS A 3 52.45 12.08 18.22
C LYS A 3 51.00 12.54 18.46
N ARG A 4 50.79 13.84 18.68
CA ARG A 4 49.48 14.50 18.68
C ARG A 4 48.86 14.36 17.25
N ARG A 5 47.75 13.62 17.13
CA ARG A 5 46.89 13.64 15.92
C ARG A 5 46.26 15.02 15.81
N LYS A 6 46.60 15.74 14.76
CA LYS A 6 45.94 17.02 14.36
C LYS A 6 44.50 16.73 13.98
N THR A 7 43.53 17.30 14.70
CA THR A 7 42.13 17.39 14.30
C THR A 7 42.03 18.24 13.03
N PRO A 8 41.26 17.82 12.01
CA PRO A 8 41.09 18.60 10.77
C PRO A 8 40.40 19.93 11.10
N GLY A 9 40.98 21.01 10.61
CA GLY A 9 40.60 22.37 10.98
C GLY A 9 39.14 22.68 10.52
N ARG A 10 38.48 23.55 11.30
CA ARG A 10 37.12 24.11 11.05
C ARG A 10 36.88 24.61 9.59
N ALA A 11 37.92 24.95 8.85
CA ALA A 11 37.85 25.35 7.44
C ALA A 11 37.53 24.20 6.47
N GLN A 12 38.01 22.97 6.75
CA GLN A 12 37.67 21.77 5.94
C GLN A 12 36.24 21.28 6.22
N ALA A 13 35.77 21.37 7.47
CA ALA A 13 34.37 21.08 7.81
C ALA A 13 33.40 22.09 7.15
N ARG A 14 33.81 23.37 6.99
CA ARG A 14 33.02 24.40 6.34
C ARG A 14 32.98 24.27 4.80
N LYS A 15 34.01 23.74 4.15
CA LYS A 15 34.02 23.42 2.70
C LYS A 15 33.22 22.16 2.37
N ALA A 16 33.11 21.20 3.27
CA ALA A 16 32.24 20.02 3.11
C ALA A 16 30.74 20.38 3.19
N ALA A 17 30.37 21.49 3.86
CA ALA A 17 29.03 22.02 3.99
C ALA A 17 28.52 22.79 2.74
N LEU A 18 29.36 23.07 1.76
CA LEU A 18 29.05 23.91 0.58
C LEU A 18 28.82 23.12 -0.72
N ARG A 19 28.58 21.80 -0.67
CA ARG A 19 27.95 21.13 -1.83
C ARG A 19 26.48 21.49 -1.81
N PRO A 20 25.92 22.08 -2.89
CA PRO A 20 24.49 22.34 -2.96
C PRO A 20 23.76 21.03 -2.69
N ALA A 21 22.96 20.98 -1.62
CA ALA A 21 22.15 19.81 -1.31
C ALA A 21 21.26 19.55 -2.53
N PRO A 22 21.30 18.35 -3.16
CA PRO A 22 20.45 18.08 -4.29
C PRO A 22 19.01 18.33 -3.87
N LYS A 23 18.29 19.13 -4.67
CA LYS A 23 16.92 19.53 -4.40
C LYS A 23 16.09 18.26 -4.16
N PRO A 24 15.55 18.00 -2.95
CA PRO A 24 14.90 16.72 -2.62
C PRO A 24 13.71 16.43 -3.54
N LEU A 25 13.03 17.45 -4.01
CA LEU A 25 11.93 17.32 -4.97
C LEU A 25 12.38 16.76 -6.32
N ARG A 26 13.57 17.18 -6.83
CA ARG A 26 14.09 16.61 -8.08
C ARG A 26 14.35 15.11 -7.95
N THR A 27 14.94 14.67 -6.85
CA THR A 27 15.19 13.25 -6.62
C THR A 27 13.88 12.48 -6.44
N ALA A 28 12.89 13.05 -5.72
CA ALA A 28 11.57 12.45 -5.59
C ALA A 28 10.89 12.26 -6.94
N LEU A 29 10.94 13.26 -7.82
CA LEU A 29 10.38 13.19 -9.17
C LEU A 29 11.11 12.13 -10.03
N LEU A 30 12.42 12.05 -9.96
CA LEU A 30 13.18 11.02 -10.67
C LEU A 30 12.82 9.61 -10.19
N LEU A 31 12.61 9.41 -8.89
CA LEU A 31 12.18 8.15 -8.32
C LEU A 31 10.74 7.79 -8.73
N LEU A 32 9.84 8.80 -8.75
CA LEU A 32 8.49 8.62 -9.30
C LEU A 32 8.55 8.10 -10.74
N LEU A 33 9.29 8.79 -11.60
CA LEU A 33 9.39 8.42 -13.02
C LEU A 33 10.05 7.04 -13.20
N ALA A 34 11.14 6.75 -12.47
CA ALA A 34 11.82 5.47 -12.55
C ALA A 34 10.91 4.30 -12.11
N THR A 35 10.21 4.45 -10.97
CA THR A 35 9.28 3.41 -10.50
C THR A 35 8.05 3.29 -11.40
N LEU A 36 7.53 4.39 -11.94
CA LEU A 36 6.43 4.37 -12.89
C LEU A 36 6.82 3.60 -14.18
N VAL A 37 8.00 3.85 -14.73
CA VAL A 37 8.52 3.10 -15.88
C VAL A 37 8.61 1.61 -15.56
N CYS A 38 9.16 1.23 -14.41
CA CYS A 38 9.22 -0.17 -13.99
C CYS A 38 7.81 -0.79 -13.86
N TYR A 39 6.85 -0.06 -13.30
CA TYR A 39 5.49 -0.55 -13.11
C TYR A 39 4.72 -0.72 -14.42
N LEU A 40 5.02 0.06 -15.43
CA LEU A 40 4.41 -0.02 -16.76
C LEU A 40 5.14 -1.00 -17.70
N ALA A 41 6.36 -1.42 -17.36
CA ALA A 41 7.19 -2.26 -18.23
C ALA A 41 6.57 -3.61 -18.59
N ASN A 42 5.72 -4.18 -17.70
CA ASN A 42 5.04 -5.45 -17.92
C ASN A 42 3.78 -5.36 -18.80
N GLY A 43 3.31 -4.15 -19.15
CA GLY A 43 2.09 -3.96 -19.94
C GLY A 43 2.14 -4.53 -21.36
N ARG A 44 3.35 -4.83 -21.88
CA ARG A 44 3.54 -5.45 -23.22
C ARG A 44 3.70 -6.98 -23.16
N SER A 45 4.14 -7.51 -22.02
CA SER A 45 4.48 -8.94 -21.87
C SER A 45 3.36 -9.76 -21.26
N THR A 46 2.48 -9.11 -20.48
CA THR A 46 1.35 -9.78 -19.84
C THR A 46 0.07 -9.00 -20.13
N PRO A 47 -1.05 -9.70 -20.39
CA PRO A 47 -2.36 -9.05 -20.40
C PRO A 47 -2.60 -8.45 -19.01
N PHE A 48 -3.44 -7.41 -18.97
CA PHE A 48 -3.84 -6.83 -17.69
C PHE A 48 -4.44 -7.92 -16.81
N VAL A 49 -3.94 -8.02 -15.59
CA VAL A 49 -4.53 -8.91 -14.60
C VAL A 49 -5.97 -8.46 -14.37
N HIS A 50 -6.92 -9.37 -14.47
CA HIS A 50 -8.31 -9.08 -14.16
C HIS A 50 -8.63 -9.63 -12.77
N ALA A 51 -9.07 -8.75 -11.88
CA ALA A 51 -9.59 -9.14 -10.57
C ALA A 51 -10.98 -8.54 -10.40
N GLY A 52 -11.95 -9.38 -10.04
CA GLY A 52 -13.32 -8.95 -9.77
C GLY A 52 -13.37 -7.84 -8.71
N ASP A 53 -12.56 -7.97 -7.68
CA ASP A 53 -12.46 -7.02 -6.56
C ASP A 53 -12.19 -5.57 -7.00
N THR A 54 -11.54 -5.35 -8.14
CA THR A 54 -11.16 -4.00 -8.60
C THR A 54 -12.11 -3.42 -9.65
N VAL A 55 -13.07 -4.20 -10.16
CA VAL A 55 -14.04 -3.75 -11.16
C VAL A 55 -14.82 -2.52 -10.69
N PRO A 56 -15.40 -2.46 -9.48
CA PRO A 56 -16.05 -1.25 -9.01
C PRO A 56 -15.08 -0.07 -8.91
N ASN A 57 -13.86 -0.32 -8.44
CA ASN A 57 -12.86 0.73 -8.26
C ASN A 57 -12.44 1.40 -9.57
N ARG A 58 -12.44 0.66 -10.70
CA ARG A 58 -12.10 1.20 -12.00
C ARG A 58 -13.28 1.85 -12.74
N LEU A 59 -14.53 1.47 -12.44
CA LEU A 59 -15.70 1.97 -13.11
C LEU A 59 -16.33 3.18 -12.42
N ILE A 60 -16.38 3.22 -11.08
CA ILE A 60 -16.98 4.31 -10.32
C ILE A 60 -16.38 5.68 -10.65
N PRO A 61 -15.07 5.89 -10.86
CA PRO A 61 -14.56 7.18 -11.30
C PRO A 61 -15.19 7.66 -12.61
N PHE A 62 -15.43 6.78 -13.56
CA PHE A 62 -16.15 7.10 -14.79
C PHE A 62 -17.63 7.35 -14.54
N SER A 63 -18.27 6.61 -13.63
CA SER A 63 -19.66 6.90 -13.21
C SER A 63 -19.79 8.32 -12.67
N ILE A 64 -18.84 8.76 -11.85
CA ILE A 64 -18.81 10.12 -11.30
C ILE A 64 -18.61 11.16 -12.41
N LEU A 65 -17.58 10.98 -13.24
CA LEU A 65 -17.16 11.98 -14.23
C LEU A 65 -18.17 12.15 -15.37
N ARG A 66 -18.81 11.07 -15.79
CA ARG A 66 -19.71 11.09 -16.96
C ARG A 66 -21.19 11.17 -16.60
N PHE A 67 -21.59 10.51 -15.52
CA PHE A 67 -22.99 10.29 -15.18
C PHE A 67 -23.41 10.92 -13.85
N GLY A 68 -22.47 11.49 -13.08
CA GLY A 68 -22.75 12.16 -11.81
C GLY A 68 -23.28 11.22 -10.71
N THR A 69 -22.94 9.91 -10.77
CA THR A 69 -23.43 8.90 -9.81
C THR A 69 -22.29 8.11 -9.18
N LEU A 70 -22.53 7.58 -7.97
CA LEU A 70 -21.65 6.68 -7.25
C LEU A 70 -21.99 5.19 -7.48
N THR A 71 -22.99 4.91 -8.34
CA THR A 71 -23.45 3.56 -8.63
C THR A 71 -22.86 3.03 -9.94
N LEU A 72 -23.02 1.74 -10.19
CA LEU A 72 -22.55 1.06 -11.40
C LEU A 72 -23.66 0.88 -12.44
N ASP A 73 -24.86 1.42 -12.21
CA ASP A 73 -26.00 1.31 -13.12
C ASP A 73 -25.68 1.74 -14.58
N PRO A 74 -24.86 2.79 -14.82
CA PRO A 74 -24.50 3.16 -16.19
C PRO A 74 -23.77 2.06 -16.98
N PHE A 75 -23.17 1.08 -16.28
CA PHE A 75 -22.43 -0.04 -16.88
C PHE A 75 -23.15 -1.38 -16.77
N ARG A 76 -24.44 -1.39 -16.36
CA ARG A 76 -25.24 -2.62 -16.18
C ARG A 76 -25.20 -3.50 -17.42
N ALA A 77 -25.59 -2.94 -18.58
CA ALA A 77 -25.62 -3.68 -19.84
C ALA A 77 -24.22 -4.17 -20.28
N ASP A 78 -23.19 -3.35 -20.08
CA ASP A 78 -21.82 -3.72 -20.43
C ASP A 78 -21.30 -4.86 -19.56
N MET A 79 -21.62 -4.85 -18.25
CA MET A 79 -21.26 -5.93 -17.33
C MET A 79 -22.02 -7.23 -17.62
N GLU A 80 -23.32 -7.14 -17.94
CA GLU A 80 -24.15 -8.28 -18.32
C GLU A 80 -23.63 -8.93 -19.60
N ALA A 81 -23.30 -8.14 -20.62
CA ALA A 81 -22.68 -8.61 -21.86
C ALA A 81 -21.31 -9.25 -21.64
N ALA A 82 -20.56 -8.83 -20.59
CA ALA A 82 -19.27 -9.42 -20.21
C ALA A 82 -19.38 -10.65 -19.31
N GLY A 83 -20.55 -11.26 -19.15
CA GLY A 83 -20.79 -12.46 -18.35
C GLY A 83 -21.40 -12.19 -16.97
N GLY A 84 -21.99 -11.02 -16.78
CA GLY A 84 -22.67 -10.62 -15.55
C GLY A 84 -21.76 -10.07 -14.46
N TYR A 85 -22.38 -9.53 -13.43
CA TYR A 85 -21.70 -9.07 -12.24
C TYR A 85 -21.74 -10.15 -11.14
N ARG A 86 -20.68 -10.18 -10.33
CA ARG A 86 -20.46 -11.21 -9.31
C ARG A 86 -20.45 -10.56 -7.91
N TRP A 87 -19.91 -11.24 -6.90
CA TRP A 87 -19.83 -10.81 -5.50
C TRP A 87 -19.34 -9.37 -5.27
N TYR A 88 -18.57 -8.80 -6.21
CA TYR A 88 -18.02 -7.45 -6.08
C TYR A 88 -19.04 -6.32 -6.37
N VAL A 89 -20.24 -6.66 -6.86
CA VAL A 89 -21.35 -5.74 -7.05
C VAL A 89 -22.59 -6.33 -6.38
N GLN A 90 -23.32 -5.51 -5.67
CA GLN A 90 -24.59 -5.86 -5.04
C GLN A 90 -25.71 -5.02 -5.58
N GLU A 91 -26.89 -5.59 -5.69
CA GLU A 91 -28.11 -4.85 -6.02
C GLU A 91 -28.77 -4.39 -4.72
N GLN A 92 -28.90 -3.08 -4.57
CA GLN A 92 -29.49 -2.44 -3.40
C GLN A 92 -30.53 -1.42 -3.86
N GLY A 93 -31.81 -1.66 -3.54
CA GLY A 93 -32.91 -0.81 -3.95
C GLY A 93 -33.00 -0.61 -5.49
N GLY A 94 -32.73 -1.65 -6.30
CA GLY A 94 -32.71 -1.63 -7.76
C GLY A 94 -31.47 -1.00 -8.39
N ARG A 95 -30.47 -0.57 -7.59
CA ARG A 95 -29.22 0.03 -8.05
C ARG A 95 -28.06 -0.94 -7.90
N LEU A 96 -27.13 -0.92 -8.84
CA LEU A 96 -25.88 -1.66 -8.76
C LEU A 96 -24.85 -0.87 -7.95
N VAL A 97 -24.48 -1.39 -6.77
CA VAL A 97 -23.60 -0.73 -5.82
C VAL A 97 -22.34 -1.58 -5.60
N SER A 98 -21.21 -0.93 -5.38
CA SER A 98 -19.95 -1.62 -5.06
C SER A 98 -20.02 -2.32 -3.73
N PHE A 99 -19.61 -3.60 -3.68
CA PHE A 99 -19.35 -4.29 -2.40
C PHE A 99 -18.24 -3.60 -1.59
N TYR A 100 -17.27 -2.99 -2.30
CA TYR A 100 -16.12 -2.33 -1.69
C TYR A 100 -16.41 -0.86 -1.36
N PRO A 101 -15.79 -0.30 -0.30
CA PRO A 101 -15.87 1.12 0.01
C PRO A 101 -15.43 2.01 -1.16
N ILE A 102 -16.03 3.20 -1.27
CA ILE A 102 -15.81 4.14 -2.37
C ILE A 102 -14.50 4.92 -2.29
N GLY A 103 -13.70 4.72 -1.25
CA GLY A 103 -12.48 5.50 -1.04
C GLY A 103 -11.45 5.34 -2.16
N THR A 104 -11.24 4.13 -2.68
CA THR A 104 -10.31 3.89 -3.79
C THR A 104 -10.72 4.66 -5.05
N PRO A 105 -11.97 4.61 -5.53
CA PRO A 105 -12.44 5.47 -6.63
C PRO A 105 -12.17 6.95 -6.43
N LEU A 106 -12.41 7.47 -5.22
CA LEU A 106 -12.19 8.89 -4.91
C LEU A 106 -10.72 9.27 -4.91
N VAL A 107 -9.83 8.44 -4.35
CA VAL A 107 -8.37 8.64 -4.39
C VAL A 107 -7.84 8.56 -5.84
N ALA A 108 -8.44 7.73 -6.68
CA ALA A 108 -8.09 7.60 -8.09
C ALA A 108 -8.58 8.77 -8.96
N LEU A 109 -9.64 9.47 -8.54
CA LEU A 109 -10.35 10.47 -9.35
C LEU A 109 -9.45 11.56 -9.95
N PRO A 110 -8.48 12.15 -9.23
CA PRO A 110 -7.58 13.16 -9.81
C PRO A 110 -6.76 12.65 -10.99
N VAL A 111 -6.45 11.36 -11.05
CA VAL A 111 -5.75 10.71 -12.18
C VAL A 111 -6.72 10.38 -13.31
N TYR A 112 -7.95 10.01 -12.97
CA TYR A 112 -9.00 9.70 -13.95
C TYR A 112 -9.44 10.93 -14.74
N VAL A 113 -9.46 12.13 -14.14
CA VAL A 113 -9.87 13.36 -14.82
C VAL A 113 -9.10 13.58 -16.13
N PRO A 114 -7.77 13.69 -16.16
CA PRO A 114 -7.03 13.90 -17.42
C PRO A 114 -7.18 12.71 -18.39
N LEU A 115 -7.26 11.47 -17.89
CA LEU A 115 -7.49 10.31 -18.75
C LEU A 115 -8.87 10.32 -19.38
N TYR A 116 -9.92 10.69 -18.64
CA TYR A 116 -11.27 10.86 -19.14
C TYR A 116 -11.35 11.99 -20.19
N LEU A 117 -10.72 13.14 -19.92
CA LEU A 117 -10.68 14.25 -20.87
C LEU A 117 -9.95 13.86 -22.17
N GLY A 118 -8.87 13.07 -22.07
CA GLY A 118 -8.19 12.51 -23.23
C GLY A 118 -9.09 11.59 -24.07
N LEU A 119 -9.88 10.73 -23.41
CA LEU A 119 -10.87 9.88 -24.09
C LEU A 119 -11.98 10.73 -24.75
N ALA A 120 -12.47 11.76 -24.06
CA ALA A 120 -13.50 12.65 -24.58
C ALA A 120 -13.03 13.46 -25.80
N ALA A 121 -11.77 13.85 -25.86
CA ALA A 121 -11.17 14.57 -26.99
C ALA A 121 -11.07 13.72 -28.27
N THR A 122 -11.13 12.39 -28.15
CA THR A 122 -10.98 11.47 -29.30
C THR A 122 -12.33 10.91 -29.81
N GLY A 123 -13.47 11.40 -29.30
CA GLY A 123 -14.81 11.06 -29.78
C GLY A 123 -15.85 10.87 -28.67
N PRO A 124 -17.08 10.50 -29.02
CA PRO A 124 -18.18 10.34 -28.07
C PRO A 124 -17.88 9.36 -26.96
N VAL A 125 -18.23 9.72 -25.71
CA VAL A 125 -17.97 8.91 -24.52
C VAL A 125 -19.24 8.15 -24.12
N SER A 126 -19.40 6.93 -24.65
CA SER A 126 -20.45 5.98 -24.24
C SER A 126 -19.99 5.11 -23.04
N SER A 127 -20.95 4.46 -22.35
CA SER A 127 -20.66 3.48 -21.30
C SER A 127 -19.76 2.35 -21.83
N ALA A 128 -20.09 1.77 -22.97
CA ALA A 128 -19.32 0.70 -23.60
C ALA A 128 -17.85 1.10 -23.87
N ARG A 129 -17.64 2.35 -24.36
CA ARG A 129 -16.29 2.86 -24.60
C ARG A 129 -15.51 3.05 -23.30
N LEU A 130 -16.13 3.57 -22.24
CA LEU A 130 -15.52 3.72 -20.93
C LEU A 130 -15.24 2.35 -20.28
N PHE A 131 -16.18 1.41 -20.44
CA PHE A 131 -16.00 0.04 -19.95
C PHE A 131 -14.80 -0.61 -20.62
N ALA A 132 -14.69 -0.54 -21.96
CA ALA A 132 -13.56 -1.07 -22.72
C ALA A 132 -12.21 -0.40 -22.35
N ALA A 133 -12.22 0.91 -22.07
CA ALA A 133 -10.99 1.64 -21.67
C ALA A 133 -10.60 1.42 -20.20
N SER A 134 -11.53 0.92 -19.37
CA SER A 134 -11.34 0.86 -17.92
C SER A 134 -10.14 0.01 -17.47
N PRO A 135 -9.77 -1.13 -18.10
CA PRO A 135 -8.59 -1.89 -17.65
C PRO A 135 -7.27 -1.13 -17.84
N LEU A 136 -7.13 -0.43 -18.97
CA LEU A 136 -5.93 0.39 -19.22
C LEU A 136 -5.87 1.58 -18.26
N THR A 137 -6.99 2.27 -18.07
CA THR A 137 -7.09 3.41 -17.14
C THR A 137 -6.78 2.97 -15.71
N GLU A 138 -7.27 1.81 -15.30
CA GLU A 138 -6.97 1.17 -14.02
C GLU A 138 -5.47 0.96 -13.85
N LYS A 139 -4.82 0.31 -14.82
CA LYS A 139 -3.38 0.02 -14.79
C LYS A 139 -2.54 1.30 -14.69
N LEU A 140 -2.82 2.29 -15.52
CA LEU A 140 -2.13 3.58 -15.50
C LEU A 140 -2.27 4.27 -14.14
N THR A 141 -3.49 4.28 -13.61
CA THR A 141 -3.81 4.92 -12.32
C THR A 141 -3.13 4.20 -11.17
N ALA A 142 -3.25 2.87 -11.08
CA ALA A 142 -2.61 2.08 -10.02
C ALA A 142 -1.09 2.26 -10.03
N SER A 143 -0.47 2.20 -11.22
CA SER A 143 0.97 2.43 -11.39
C SER A 143 1.39 3.84 -10.94
N PHE A 144 0.61 4.86 -11.28
CA PHE A 144 0.90 6.25 -10.88
C PHE A 144 0.76 6.46 -9.37
N LEU A 145 -0.32 5.96 -8.74
CA LEU A 145 -0.53 6.09 -7.29
C LEU A 145 0.58 5.35 -6.51
N ALA A 146 1.01 4.18 -6.98
CA ALA A 146 2.12 3.44 -6.39
C ALA A 146 3.46 4.20 -6.55
N ALA A 147 3.73 4.79 -7.73
CA ALA A 147 4.93 5.60 -7.97
C ALA A 147 4.92 6.91 -7.15
N LEU A 148 3.76 7.54 -6.99
CA LEU A 148 3.59 8.71 -6.12
C LEU A 148 3.86 8.35 -4.66
N SER A 149 3.42 7.17 -4.22
CA SER A 149 3.75 6.65 -2.88
C SER A 149 5.27 6.51 -2.69
N CYS A 150 6.01 6.06 -3.70
CA CYS A 150 7.48 5.98 -3.65
C CYS A 150 8.12 7.37 -3.53
N ALA A 151 7.64 8.38 -4.28
CA ALA A 151 8.14 9.73 -4.20
C ALA A 151 7.92 10.35 -2.82
N LEU A 152 6.72 10.21 -2.26
CA LEU A 152 6.40 10.67 -0.91
C LEU A 152 7.19 9.92 0.16
N PHE A 153 7.37 8.61 -0.01
CA PHE A 153 8.21 7.79 0.88
C PHE A 153 9.67 8.27 0.88
N TYR A 154 10.24 8.61 -0.28
CA TYR A 154 11.56 9.22 -0.34
C TYR A 154 11.64 10.53 0.46
N LEU A 155 10.65 11.42 0.28
CA LEU A 155 10.60 12.68 1.02
C LEU A 155 10.49 12.46 2.54
N LEU A 156 9.72 11.46 2.96
CA LEU A 156 9.60 11.03 4.36
C LEU A 156 10.95 10.52 4.91
N VAL A 157 11.55 9.53 4.24
CA VAL A 157 12.76 8.85 4.72
C VAL A 157 13.98 9.77 4.67
N ARG A 158 14.04 10.67 3.66
CA ARG A 158 15.13 11.65 3.51
C ARG A 158 15.28 12.60 4.71
N ARG A 159 14.21 12.81 5.46
CA ARG A 159 14.26 13.60 6.73
C ARG A 159 14.94 12.85 7.88
N ARG A 160 15.12 11.53 7.76
CA ARG A 160 15.60 10.65 8.86
C ARG A 160 16.95 10.02 8.59
N VAL A 161 17.31 9.83 7.32
CA VAL A 161 18.56 9.16 6.93
C VAL A 161 19.27 9.89 5.78
N ALA A 162 20.54 9.53 5.56
CA ALA A 162 21.35 10.06 4.46
C ALA A 162 20.71 9.76 3.11
N GLN A 163 20.90 10.64 2.12
CA GLN A 163 20.29 10.55 0.80
C GLN A 163 20.50 9.19 0.11
N ARG A 164 21.70 8.63 0.16
CA ARG A 164 21.99 7.32 -0.46
C ARG A 164 21.13 6.21 0.13
N VAL A 165 20.93 6.23 1.45
CA VAL A 165 20.06 5.27 2.15
C VAL A 165 18.60 5.54 1.79
N ALA A 166 18.18 6.81 1.74
CA ALA A 166 16.80 7.16 1.38
C ALA A 166 16.44 6.71 -0.05
N VAL A 167 17.34 6.91 -1.03
CA VAL A 167 17.14 6.42 -2.41
C VAL A 167 17.05 4.89 -2.43
N GLY A 168 18.03 4.20 -1.82
CA GLY A 168 18.03 2.72 -1.76
C GLY A 168 16.78 2.15 -1.07
N ALA A 169 16.37 2.74 0.06
CA ALA A 169 15.15 2.33 0.78
C ALA A 169 13.88 2.58 -0.05
N THR A 170 13.83 3.66 -0.83
CA THR A 170 12.69 3.93 -1.73
C THR A 170 12.62 2.95 -2.88
N LEU A 171 13.75 2.62 -3.49
CA LEU A 171 13.80 1.60 -4.54
C LEU A 171 13.44 0.21 -3.97
N ALA A 172 13.93 -0.12 -2.79
CA ALA A 172 13.55 -1.35 -2.10
C ALA A 172 12.03 -1.39 -1.79
N PHE A 173 11.48 -0.29 -1.26
CA PHE A 173 10.04 -0.15 -1.01
C PHE A 173 9.23 -0.33 -2.29
N GLY A 174 9.59 0.34 -3.37
CA GLY A 174 8.85 0.30 -4.62
C GLY A 174 9.02 -1.00 -5.42
N LEU A 175 10.23 -1.56 -5.47
CA LEU A 175 10.57 -2.63 -6.40
C LEU A 175 10.82 -3.99 -5.73
N ALA A 176 11.21 -4.01 -4.46
CA ALA A 176 11.45 -5.24 -3.71
C ALA A 176 10.36 -5.56 -2.68
N SER A 177 9.14 -5.10 -2.92
CA SER A 177 7.97 -5.38 -2.10
C SER A 177 6.71 -5.51 -2.97
N SER A 178 5.60 -5.94 -2.40
CA SER A 178 4.31 -6.09 -3.09
C SER A 178 3.74 -4.78 -3.67
N MET A 179 4.49 -3.67 -3.56
CA MET A 179 4.21 -2.46 -4.33
C MET A 179 4.26 -2.73 -5.82
N TRP A 180 5.24 -3.52 -6.31
CA TRP A 180 5.37 -3.80 -7.74
C TRP A 180 4.36 -4.85 -8.21
N ALA A 181 4.37 -6.04 -7.60
CA ALA A 181 3.56 -7.15 -8.08
C ALA A 181 2.06 -7.07 -7.74
N THR A 182 1.67 -6.19 -6.79
CA THR A 182 0.28 -6.06 -6.34
C THR A 182 -0.25 -4.64 -6.49
N ALA A 183 0.28 -3.67 -5.74
CA ALA A 183 -0.29 -2.32 -5.65
C ALA A 183 -0.26 -1.54 -6.97
N SER A 184 0.78 -1.74 -7.81
CA SER A 184 0.94 -1.05 -9.09
C SER A 184 0.20 -1.72 -10.26
N GLN A 185 -0.37 -2.92 -10.04
CA GLN A 185 -0.95 -3.69 -11.15
C GLN A 185 -2.43 -3.36 -11.38
N LEU A 186 -3.19 -3.18 -10.32
CA LEU A 186 -4.63 -2.96 -10.32
C LEU A 186 -5.01 -1.96 -9.23
N LEU A 187 -6.21 -1.36 -9.33
CA LEU A 187 -6.77 -0.47 -8.30
C LEU A 187 -7.30 -1.26 -7.09
N TRP A 188 -6.42 -2.11 -6.51
CA TRP A 188 -6.66 -2.67 -5.20
C TRP A 188 -6.77 -1.56 -4.15
N GLN A 189 -7.60 -1.73 -3.15
CA GLN A 189 -7.69 -0.81 -2.01
C GLN A 189 -6.31 -0.56 -1.36
N HIS A 190 -5.47 -1.58 -1.32
CA HIS A 190 -4.13 -1.53 -0.71
C HIS A 190 -3.23 -0.42 -1.28
N GLY A 191 -3.19 -0.23 -2.61
CA GLY A 191 -2.37 0.83 -3.23
C GLY A 191 -2.78 2.22 -2.76
N SER A 192 -4.09 2.47 -2.67
CA SER A 192 -4.64 3.72 -2.15
C SER A 192 -4.38 3.90 -0.64
N VAL A 193 -4.49 2.83 0.17
CA VAL A 193 -4.13 2.88 1.60
C VAL A 193 -2.65 3.24 1.77
N VAL A 194 -1.74 2.59 1.02
CA VAL A 194 -0.31 2.89 1.08
C VAL A 194 -0.02 4.35 0.76
N LEU A 195 -0.66 4.90 -0.28
CA LEU A 195 -0.51 6.31 -0.61
C LEU A 195 -0.96 7.22 0.53
N MET A 196 -2.13 6.97 1.10
CA MET A 196 -2.69 7.79 2.17
C MET A 196 -1.88 7.67 3.47
N VAL A 197 -1.48 6.47 3.87
CA VAL A 197 -0.64 6.24 5.06
C VAL A 197 0.75 6.86 4.87
N THR A 198 1.37 6.73 3.69
CA THR A 198 2.67 7.38 3.40
C THR A 198 2.54 8.90 3.45
N THR A 199 1.46 9.46 2.90
CA THR A 199 1.15 10.90 2.97
C THR A 199 1.02 11.36 4.42
N ALA A 200 0.25 10.63 5.23
CA ALA A 200 0.06 10.95 6.64
C ALA A 200 1.38 10.91 7.42
N LEU A 201 2.21 9.88 7.24
CA LEU A 201 3.53 9.77 7.85
C LEU A 201 4.45 10.93 7.44
N TRP A 202 4.45 11.29 6.16
CA TRP A 202 5.24 12.42 5.65
C TRP A 202 4.79 13.75 6.27
N LEU A 203 3.48 14.00 6.38
CA LEU A 203 2.91 15.19 6.97
C LEU A 203 3.13 15.26 8.49
N LEU A 204 2.97 14.15 9.22
CA LEU A 204 3.22 14.08 10.67
C LEU A 204 4.71 14.23 11.04
N THR A 205 5.62 14.01 10.09
CA THR A 205 7.06 14.27 10.27
C THR A 205 7.47 15.69 9.87
N TRP A 206 6.53 16.58 9.50
CA TRP A 206 6.86 17.93 9.14
C TRP A 206 7.44 18.70 10.35
N PRO A 207 8.52 19.49 10.15
CA PRO A 207 9.06 20.31 11.23
C PRO A 207 7.97 21.18 11.84
N GLU A 208 7.99 21.35 13.18
CA GLU A 208 7.04 22.16 13.94
C GLU A 208 5.56 21.75 13.84
N ARG A 209 5.21 20.79 12.96
CA ARG A 209 3.86 20.30 12.72
C ARG A 209 2.84 21.44 12.57
N PRO A 210 2.97 22.31 11.54
CA PRO A 210 2.03 23.39 11.32
C PRO A 210 0.60 22.87 11.09
N ALA A 211 -0.40 23.73 11.30
CA ALA A 211 -1.82 23.34 11.25
C ALA A 211 -2.20 22.63 9.94
N TRP A 212 -1.68 23.10 8.79
CA TRP A 212 -1.94 22.49 7.49
C TRP A 212 -1.38 21.06 7.38
N SER A 213 -0.23 20.75 8.01
CA SER A 213 0.34 19.39 7.97
C SER A 213 -0.47 18.43 8.84
N LEU A 214 -0.98 18.89 9.99
CA LEU A 214 -1.87 18.10 10.84
C LEU A 214 -3.23 17.87 10.16
N ALA A 215 -3.81 18.91 9.57
CA ALA A 215 -5.07 18.80 8.83
C ALA A 215 -4.92 17.86 7.63
N GLY A 216 -3.85 18.00 6.85
CA GLY A 216 -3.55 17.09 5.74
C GLY A 216 -3.34 15.63 6.19
N ALA A 217 -2.69 15.40 7.33
CA ALA A 217 -2.52 14.08 7.91
C ALA A 217 -3.87 13.48 8.35
N GLY A 218 -4.74 14.27 8.99
CA GLY A 218 -6.08 13.85 9.37
C GLY A 218 -6.94 13.48 8.17
N CYS A 219 -6.93 14.30 7.12
CA CYS A 219 -7.59 14.02 5.87
C CYS A 219 -7.06 12.72 5.21
N ALA A 220 -5.74 12.55 5.13
CA ALA A 220 -5.14 11.34 4.56
C ALA A 220 -5.49 10.07 5.36
N LEU A 221 -5.46 10.12 6.70
CA LEU A 221 -5.82 8.99 7.54
C LEU A 221 -7.32 8.64 7.42
N SER A 222 -8.19 9.64 7.38
CA SER A 222 -9.63 9.43 7.18
C SER A 222 -9.94 8.88 5.78
N LEU A 223 -9.27 9.35 4.74
CA LEU A 223 -9.36 8.76 3.40
C LEU A 223 -8.85 7.32 3.38
N ALA A 224 -7.79 6.99 4.13
CA ALA A 224 -7.34 5.60 4.27
C ALA A 224 -8.44 4.71 4.86
N VAL A 225 -9.16 5.20 5.89
CA VAL A 225 -10.30 4.47 6.48
C VAL A 225 -11.47 4.36 5.50
N LEU A 226 -11.76 5.41 4.73
CA LEU A 226 -12.76 5.40 3.67
C LEU A 226 -12.40 4.41 2.54
N VAL A 227 -11.11 4.24 2.24
CA VAL A 227 -10.60 3.23 1.31
C VAL A 227 -10.78 1.84 1.89
N ARG A 228 -10.40 1.65 3.15
CA ARG A 228 -10.42 0.34 3.81
C ARG A 228 -10.61 0.50 5.31
N PRO A 229 -11.71 -0.02 5.89
CA PRO A 229 -12.02 0.16 7.31
C PRO A 229 -10.90 -0.27 8.26
N THR A 230 -10.11 -1.29 7.92
CA THR A 230 -8.96 -1.74 8.73
C THR A 230 -7.87 -0.67 8.89
N SER A 231 -7.85 0.38 8.06
CA SER A 231 -6.94 1.52 8.21
C SER A 231 -7.22 2.35 9.47
N ILE A 232 -8.30 2.05 10.22
CA ILE A 232 -8.56 2.66 11.53
C ILE A 232 -7.38 2.47 12.50
N PHE A 233 -6.65 1.37 12.42
CA PHE A 233 -5.45 1.16 13.22
C PHE A 233 -4.40 2.26 12.98
N PHE A 234 -4.20 2.67 11.73
CA PHE A 234 -3.26 3.75 11.39
C PHE A 234 -3.79 5.12 11.79
N ALA A 235 -5.10 5.34 11.72
CA ALA A 235 -5.72 6.58 12.20
C ALA A 235 -5.54 6.73 13.73
N LEU A 236 -5.80 5.69 14.49
CA LEU A 236 -5.55 5.64 15.92
C LEU A 236 -4.08 5.83 16.27
N ALA A 237 -3.16 5.23 15.50
CA ALA A 237 -1.72 5.42 15.65
C ALA A 237 -1.32 6.89 15.42
N GLY A 238 -1.92 7.57 14.43
CA GLY A 238 -1.71 8.99 14.17
C GLY A 238 -2.14 9.86 15.36
N CYS A 239 -3.32 9.60 15.93
CA CYS A 239 -3.82 10.25 17.13
C CYS A 239 -2.88 10.03 18.33
N ALA A 240 -2.50 8.78 18.59
CA ALA A 240 -1.57 8.42 19.67
C ALA A 240 -0.21 9.10 19.51
N ALA A 241 0.35 9.13 18.29
CA ALA A 241 1.62 9.78 18.01
C ALA A 241 1.57 11.30 18.21
N VAL A 242 0.44 11.94 17.95
CA VAL A 242 0.23 13.37 18.23
C VAL A 242 0.13 13.63 19.73
N LEU A 243 -0.59 12.77 20.45
CA LEU A 243 -0.74 12.88 21.92
C LEU A 243 0.56 12.58 22.66
N ALA A 244 1.38 11.66 22.18
CA ALA A 244 2.68 11.32 22.75
C ALA A 244 3.81 12.28 22.34
N GLY A 245 3.51 13.25 21.49
CA GLY A 245 4.49 14.25 21.03
C GLY A 245 4.86 15.28 22.08
N ASP A 246 5.86 16.10 21.76
CA ASP A 246 6.39 17.12 22.67
C ASP A 246 5.43 18.30 22.89
N GLY A 247 5.64 18.99 24.03
CA GLY A 247 4.92 20.20 24.41
C GLY A 247 3.83 19.99 25.45
N PRO A 248 3.19 21.09 25.91
CA PRO A 248 2.16 21.05 26.94
C PRO A 248 0.92 20.28 26.48
N PHE A 249 0.21 19.65 27.42
CA PHE A 249 -0.94 18.81 27.15
C PHE A 249 -2.04 19.53 26.34
N ALA A 250 -2.36 20.77 26.67
CA ALA A 250 -3.32 21.58 25.93
C ALA A 250 -2.91 21.79 24.45
N GLY A 251 -1.61 21.99 24.18
CA GLY A 251 -1.08 22.06 22.81
C GLY A 251 -1.21 20.74 22.04
N ARG A 252 -1.03 19.61 22.72
CA ARG A 252 -1.24 18.28 22.12
C ARG A 252 -2.70 18.02 21.79
N LEU A 253 -3.62 18.39 22.70
CA LEU A 253 -5.06 18.31 22.46
C LEU A 253 -5.50 19.20 21.29
N ARG A 254 -4.99 20.42 21.19
CA ARG A 254 -5.26 21.29 20.03
C ARG A 254 -4.79 20.67 18.71
N ARG A 255 -3.60 20.06 18.68
CA ARG A 255 -3.09 19.35 17.50
C ARG A 255 -3.96 18.15 17.15
N LEU A 256 -4.39 17.39 18.15
CA LEU A 256 -5.34 16.28 17.95
C LEU A 256 -6.68 16.76 17.40
N GLY A 257 -7.21 17.88 17.93
CA GLY A 257 -8.42 18.52 17.43
C GLY A 257 -8.33 18.91 15.95
N LEU A 258 -7.21 19.50 15.51
CA LEU A 258 -6.97 19.84 14.11
C LEU A 258 -6.96 18.58 13.22
N LEU A 259 -6.28 17.52 13.65
CA LEU A 259 -6.24 16.25 12.92
C LEU A 259 -7.64 15.62 12.83
N ALA A 260 -8.38 15.57 13.94
CA ALA A 260 -9.71 14.99 14.01
C ALA A 260 -10.74 15.80 13.20
N CYS A 261 -10.75 17.12 13.30
CA CYS A 261 -11.67 17.98 12.52
C CYS A 261 -11.46 17.79 11.01
N ALA A 262 -10.20 17.69 10.58
CA ALA A 262 -9.89 17.46 9.16
C ALA A 262 -10.28 16.05 8.67
N ALA A 263 -10.48 15.10 9.58
CA ALA A 263 -10.95 13.75 9.24
C ALA A 263 -12.49 13.70 9.01
N LEU A 264 -13.25 14.64 9.57
CA LEU A 264 -14.71 14.62 9.56
C LEU A 264 -15.35 14.53 8.16
N PRO A 265 -14.90 15.29 7.13
CA PRO A 265 -15.55 15.24 5.82
C PRO A 265 -15.52 13.84 5.18
N ALA A 266 -14.38 13.15 5.22
CA ALA A 266 -14.26 11.80 4.67
C ALA A 266 -15.02 10.77 5.53
N ALA A 267 -15.04 10.93 6.86
CA ALA A 267 -15.81 10.09 7.74
C ALA A 267 -17.32 10.27 7.51
N ALA A 268 -17.80 11.51 7.38
CA ALA A 268 -19.20 11.82 7.08
C ALA A 268 -19.61 11.24 5.71
N LEU A 269 -18.76 11.39 4.70
CA LEU A 269 -19.01 10.81 3.38
C LEU A 269 -19.11 9.28 3.43
N ASN A 270 -18.23 8.62 4.19
CA ASN A 270 -18.29 7.16 4.39
C ASN A 270 -19.61 6.71 5.01
N LEU A 271 -20.02 7.37 6.10
CA LEU A 271 -21.28 7.07 6.77
C LEU A 271 -22.49 7.36 5.88
N ALA A 272 -22.48 8.51 5.18
CA ALA A 272 -23.58 8.89 4.28
C ALA A 272 -23.74 7.87 3.12
N TYR A 273 -22.63 7.47 2.49
CA TYR A 273 -22.64 6.45 1.44
C TYR A 273 -23.15 5.10 1.96
N ASN A 274 -22.57 4.62 3.04
CA ASN A 274 -22.94 3.32 3.61
C ASN A 274 -24.40 3.30 4.07
N TRP A 275 -24.88 4.40 4.65
CA TRP A 275 -26.27 4.50 5.09
C TRP A 275 -27.24 4.62 3.93
N ALA A 276 -26.89 5.42 2.91
CA ALA A 276 -27.75 5.62 1.73
C ALA A 276 -28.00 4.32 0.95
N PHE A 277 -26.98 3.48 0.83
CA PHE A 277 -27.06 2.27 0.00
C PHE A 277 -27.26 0.98 0.79
N TYR A 278 -26.72 0.87 2.01
CA TYR A 278 -26.68 -0.38 2.75
C TYR A 278 -27.47 -0.35 4.05
N GLN A 279 -27.91 0.84 4.53
CA GLN A 279 -28.55 1.02 5.84
C GLN A 279 -27.72 0.45 7.01
N LYS A 280 -26.39 0.42 6.86
CA LYS A 280 -25.41 -0.14 7.81
C LYS A 280 -24.17 0.72 7.84
N SER A 281 -23.57 0.91 9.02
CA SER A 281 -22.40 1.78 9.21
C SER A 281 -21.15 1.36 8.42
N LEU A 282 -20.92 0.06 8.28
CA LEU A 282 -19.80 -0.51 7.51
C LEU A 282 -20.19 -0.89 6.07
N GLY A 283 -21.40 -0.54 5.62
CA GLY A 283 -21.87 -0.90 4.28
C GLY A 283 -21.90 -2.43 4.11
N ALA A 284 -21.47 -2.92 2.94
CA ALA A 284 -21.36 -4.35 2.67
C ALA A 284 -20.36 -5.09 3.59
N TYR A 285 -19.39 -4.39 4.16
CA TYR A 285 -18.38 -4.99 5.05
C TYR A 285 -18.95 -5.50 6.38
N ASN A 286 -20.20 -5.21 6.70
CA ASN A 286 -20.88 -5.93 7.81
C ASN A 286 -20.94 -7.44 7.58
N GLN A 287 -20.98 -7.91 6.31
CA GLN A 287 -20.92 -9.33 5.97
C GLN A 287 -19.53 -9.94 6.21
N VAL A 288 -18.46 -9.11 6.17
CA VAL A 288 -17.10 -9.58 6.42
C VAL A 288 -16.85 -9.84 7.90
N THR A 289 -17.60 -9.19 8.79
CA THR A 289 -17.45 -9.40 10.23
C THR A 289 -17.78 -10.84 10.66
N ASP A 290 -18.69 -11.51 9.95
CA ASP A 290 -19.07 -12.91 10.21
C ASP A 290 -17.95 -13.92 9.85
N ALA A 291 -16.98 -13.47 9.06
CA ALA A 291 -15.81 -14.28 8.68
C ALA A 291 -14.61 -14.09 9.63
N LEU A 292 -14.75 -13.29 10.69
CA LEU A 292 -13.71 -13.04 11.69
C LEU A 292 -13.82 -14.03 12.85
N SER A 293 -12.71 -14.64 13.25
CA SER A 293 -12.64 -15.50 14.43
C SER A 293 -11.29 -15.37 15.15
N LEU A 294 -11.35 -15.06 16.46
CA LEU A 294 -10.14 -14.96 17.28
C LEU A 294 -9.39 -16.29 17.38
N SER A 295 -10.08 -17.44 17.26
CA SER A 295 -9.43 -18.76 17.27
C SER A 295 -8.46 -18.97 16.12
N ARG A 296 -8.58 -18.21 15.02
CA ARG A 296 -7.75 -18.30 13.83
C ARG A 296 -6.52 -17.40 13.84
N ILE A 297 -6.40 -16.50 14.81
CA ILE A 297 -5.34 -15.47 14.82
C ILE A 297 -3.94 -16.08 14.71
N GLY A 298 -3.67 -17.20 15.38
CA GLY A 298 -2.36 -17.87 15.35
C GLY A 298 -2.04 -18.43 13.97
N GLU A 299 -2.97 -19.17 13.37
CA GLU A 299 -2.81 -19.76 12.05
C GLU A 299 -2.69 -18.67 10.96
N GLY A 300 -3.63 -17.73 10.94
CA GLY A 300 -3.67 -16.71 9.91
C GLY A 300 -2.50 -15.74 9.99
N ALA A 301 -2.09 -15.30 11.20
CA ALA A 301 -0.93 -14.44 11.37
C ALA A 301 0.38 -15.17 11.00
N ALA A 302 0.55 -16.43 11.41
CA ALA A 302 1.67 -17.26 10.97
C ALA A 302 1.67 -17.44 9.45
N GLY A 303 0.49 -17.72 8.87
CA GLY A 303 0.33 -17.86 7.42
C GLY A 303 0.71 -16.61 6.65
N LEU A 304 0.26 -15.44 7.10
CA LEU A 304 0.60 -14.15 6.52
C LEU A 304 2.09 -13.78 6.66
N LEU A 305 2.78 -14.33 7.67
CA LEU A 305 4.21 -14.07 7.86
C LEU A 305 5.10 -15.08 7.15
N VAL A 306 4.81 -16.39 7.21
CA VAL A 306 5.79 -17.41 6.85
C VAL A 306 5.26 -18.52 5.93
N SER A 307 3.98 -18.53 5.55
CA SER A 307 3.51 -19.57 4.62
C SER A 307 4.23 -19.45 3.27
N PRO A 308 4.53 -20.59 2.60
CA PRO A 308 5.31 -20.58 1.36
C PRO A 308 4.66 -19.73 0.25
N ASN A 309 3.33 -19.74 0.18
CA ASN A 309 2.61 -19.14 -0.95
C ASN A 309 1.97 -17.80 -0.62
N ARG A 310 1.99 -17.33 0.64
CA ARG A 310 1.41 -16.06 1.09
C ARG A 310 2.21 -15.32 2.16
N GLY A 311 3.33 -15.88 2.63
CA GLY A 311 4.09 -15.32 3.74
C GLY A 311 4.91 -14.09 3.37
N LEU A 312 4.77 -13.00 4.13
CA LEU A 312 5.52 -11.76 3.93
C LEU A 312 7.03 -12.01 3.91
N LEU A 313 7.54 -12.83 4.84
CA LEU A 313 8.97 -13.09 4.96
C LEU A 313 9.50 -14.06 3.89
N VAL A 314 8.63 -14.78 3.20
CA VAL A 314 8.99 -15.58 2.03
C VAL A 314 9.05 -14.70 0.77
N PHE A 315 8.08 -13.83 0.60
CA PHE A 315 7.98 -12.96 -0.60
C PHE A 315 8.83 -11.69 -0.47
N THR A 316 9.06 -11.21 0.73
CA THR A 316 9.79 -9.96 1.01
C THR A 316 10.64 -10.14 2.27
N PRO A 317 11.67 -11.03 2.27
CA PRO A 317 12.44 -11.32 3.49
C PRO A 317 13.19 -10.11 4.06
N ILE A 318 13.44 -9.07 3.25
CA ILE A 318 14.00 -7.81 3.75
C ILE A 318 13.07 -7.13 4.78
N ALA A 319 11.79 -7.48 4.83
CA ALA A 319 10.83 -6.98 5.82
C ALA A 319 11.20 -7.35 7.27
N VAL A 320 12.05 -8.38 7.48
CA VAL A 320 12.58 -8.72 8.80
C VAL A 320 13.29 -7.53 9.46
N LEU A 321 13.99 -6.70 8.67
CA LEU A 321 14.62 -5.49 9.19
C LEU A 321 13.56 -4.45 9.62
N GLY A 322 12.43 -4.39 8.92
CA GLY A 322 11.30 -3.55 9.30
C GLY A 322 10.73 -3.97 10.66
N LEU A 323 10.47 -5.28 10.82
CA LEU A 323 9.98 -5.83 12.09
C LEU A 323 10.97 -5.59 13.24
N ALA A 324 12.26 -5.81 13.02
CA ALA A 324 13.30 -5.51 14.01
C ALA A 324 13.34 -4.00 14.36
N GLY A 325 13.19 -3.13 13.36
CA GLY A 325 13.13 -1.68 13.56
C GLY A 325 11.89 -1.24 14.35
N ILE A 326 10.73 -1.85 14.11
CA ILE A 326 9.51 -1.64 14.89
C ILE A 326 9.72 -2.10 16.33
N GLY A 327 10.23 -3.32 16.56
CA GLY A 327 10.53 -3.83 17.89
C GLY A 327 11.45 -2.89 18.68
N ARG A 328 12.50 -2.37 18.03
CA ARG A 328 13.38 -1.37 18.62
C ARG A 328 12.65 -0.06 18.98
N ALA A 329 11.75 0.42 18.13
CA ALA A 329 10.97 1.65 18.40
C ALA A 329 10.01 1.45 19.58
N LEU A 330 9.37 0.28 19.68
CA LEU A 330 8.47 -0.08 20.79
C LEU A 330 9.23 -0.19 22.12
N VAL A 331 10.38 -0.87 22.13
CA VAL A 331 11.24 -0.96 23.35
C VAL A 331 11.64 0.43 23.83
N ARG A 332 12.02 1.33 22.90
CA ARG A 332 12.42 2.70 23.25
C ARG A 332 11.25 3.57 23.71
N LEU A 333 10.03 3.27 23.26
CA LEU A 333 8.85 4.01 23.70
C LEU A 333 8.60 3.86 25.19
N VAL A 334 8.82 2.66 25.74
CA VAL A 334 8.54 2.35 27.16
C VAL A 334 9.72 2.66 28.09
N ARG A 335 10.93 2.89 27.58
CA ARG A 335 12.09 3.27 28.38
C ARG A 335 12.20 4.78 28.52
N PRO A 336 12.05 5.36 29.74
CA PRO A 336 11.94 6.80 29.92
C PRO A 336 13.23 7.57 29.58
N ASP A 337 14.42 6.99 29.75
CA ASP A 337 15.71 7.65 29.74
C ASP A 337 16.49 7.50 28.41
N GLU A 338 15.92 6.91 27.37
CA GLU A 338 16.63 6.72 26.09
C GLU A 338 16.46 7.92 25.15
N GLU A 339 17.60 8.52 24.77
CA GLU A 339 17.68 9.40 23.63
C GLU A 339 17.22 8.67 22.34
N GLY A 340 16.43 9.32 21.51
CA GLY A 340 15.98 8.80 20.21
C GLY A 340 14.67 8.04 20.25
N ARG A 341 13.75 8.39 21.15
CA ARG A 341 12.35 7.97 21.09
C ARG A 341 11.73 8.40 19.75
N ASP A 342 10.98 7.52 19.14
CA ASP A 342 10.21 7.79 17.93
C ASP A 342 8.76 7.30 18.15
N PRO A 343 7.92 8.11 18.82
CA PRO A 343 6.52 7.74 19.07
C PRO A 343 5.75 7.47 17.78
N LEU A 344 6.04 8.21 16.69
CA LEU A 344 5.39 8.00 15.42
C LEU A 344 5.67 6.59 14.89
N LEU A 345 6.93 6.19 14.80
CA LEU A 345 7.28 4.85 14.32
C LEU A 345 6.77 3.75 15.26
N ALA A 346 6.80 3.98 16.58
CA ALA A 346 6.33 3.01 17.57
C ALA A 346 4.81 2.76 17.44
N PHE A 347 3.98 3.80 17.39
CA PHE A 347 2.52 3.65 17.30
C PHE A 347 2.09 3.12 15.93
N PHE A 348 2.69 3.58 14.82
CA PHE A 348 2.41 3.00 13.50
C PHE A 348 2.93 1.56 13.40
N GLY A 349 4.02 1.24 14.08
CA GLY A 349 4.49 -0.14 14.24
C GLY A 349 3.50 -1.02 14.99
N LEU A 350 2.98 -0.53 16.11
CA LEU A 350 1.92 -1.22 16.87
C LEU A 350 0.65 -1.41 16.03
N ALA A 351 0.24 -0.38 15.28
CA ALA A 351 -0.88 -0.48 14.34
C ALA A 351 -0.64 -1.53 13.26
N SER A 352 0.60 -1.68 12.77
CA SER A 352 0.97 -2.71 11.79
C SER A 352 0.85 -4.11 12.38
N LEU A 353 1.23 -4.31 13.65
CA LEU A 353 1.07 -5.58 14.36
C LEU A 353 -0.41 -5.87 14.63
N ALA A 354 -1.19 -4.86 15.03
CA ALA A 354 -2.64 -4.99 15.21
C ALA A 354 -3.36 -5.33 13.89
N HIS A 355 -2.94 -4.70 12.79
CA HIS A 355 -3.45 -5.02 11.45
C HIS A 355 -3.14 -6.47 11.05
N LEU A 356 -1.89 -6.94 11.27
CA LEU A 356 -1.51 -8.34 11.04
C LEU A 356 -2.39 -9.29 11.87
N ALA A 357 -2.56 -9.02 13.17
CA ALA A 357 -3.38 -9.82 14.06
C ALA A 357 -4.84 -9.86 13.59
N PHE A 358 -5.41 -8.70 13.22
CA PHE A 358 -6.77 -8.59 12.72
C PHE A 358 -6.96 -9.39 11.42
N MET A 359 -6.04 -9.26 10.47
CA MET A 359 -6.11 -10.03 9.23
C MET A 359 -5.88 -11.52 9.46
N GLY A 360 -5.14 -11.90 10.51
CA GLY A 360 -5.02 -13.28 10.96
C GLY A 360 -6.31 -13.90 11.49
N CYS A 361 -7.24 -13.08 12.01
CA CYS A 361 -8.58 -13.54 12.42
C CYS A 361 -9.51 -13.80 11.22
N TYR A 362 -9.19 -13.30 10.03
CA TYR A 362 -10.05 -13.41 8.86
C TYR A 362 -9.96 -14.81 8.25
N ARG A 363 -11.12 -15.45 7.99
CA ARG A 363 -11.17 -16.81 7.43
C ARG A 363 -10.40 -16.95 6.13
N GLU A 364 -10.44 -15.91 5.29
CA GLU A 364 -9.73 -15.91 4.02
C GLU A 364 -8.40 -15.13 4.10
N TRP A 365 -7.65 -15.31 5.20
CA TRP A 365 -6.39 -14.62 5.45
C TRP A 365 -5.37 -14.71 4.31
N ALA A 366 -5.40 -15.78 3.52
CA ALA A 366 -4.48 -15.96 2.40
C ALA A 366 -4.80 -15.07 1.17
N GLY A 367 -5.91 -14.31 1.19
CA GLY A 367 -6.16 -13.23 0.25
C GLY A 367 -6.66 -13.62 -1.14
N GLY A 368 -7.15 -14.85 -1.32
CA GLY A 368 -7.76 -15.30 -2.57
C GLY A 368 -6.81 -15.25 -3.78
N TRP A 369 -7.35 -14.92 -4.95
CA TRP A 369 -6.60 -14.81 -6.22
C TRP A 369 -5.76 -13.54 -6.25
N SER A 370 -4.57 -13.60 -5.65
CA SER A 370 -3.60 -12.50 -5.62
C SER A 370 -2.18 -13.04 -5.52
N PHE A 371 -1.20 -12.21 -5.83
CA PHE A 371 0.21 -12.56 -5.67
C PHE A 371 0.70 -12.20 -4.26
N GLY A 372 1.25 -13.19 -3.55
CA GLY A 372 1.89 -13.00 -2.24
C GLY A 372 0.95 -12.48 -1.13
N PRO A 373 1.51 -11.81 -0.12
CA PRO A 373 0.82 -11.36 1.08
C PRO A 373 0.02 -10.07 0.84
N ARG A 374 -1.01 -10.12 0.01
CA ARG A 374 -1.83 -8.95 -0.39
C ARG A 374 -2.27 -8.11 0.81
N TYR A 375 -2.73 -8.74 1.87
CA TYR A 375 -3.28 -8.04 3.04
C TYR A 375 -2.22 -7.28 3.86
N LEU A 376 -0.93 -7.59 3.69
CA LEU A 376 0.16 -6.89 4.36
C LEU A 376 0.79 -5.77 3.51
N VAL A 377 0.23 -5.47 2.34
CA VAL A 377 0.66 -4.31 1.54
C VAL A 377 0.47 -3.01 2.31
N ASP A 378 -0.59 -2.89 3.10
CA ASP A 378 -0.95 -1.70 3.87
C ASP A 378 0.13 -1.30 4.89
N VAL A 379 0.92 -2.25 5.41
CA VAL A 379 1.96 -2.02 6.41
C VAL A 379 3.35 -1.74 5.81
N LEU A 380 3.51 -1.87 4.50
CA LEU A 380 4.82 -1.73 3.83
C LEU A 380 5.50 -0.39 4.06
N PRO A 381 4.81 0.78 4.07
CA PRO A 381 5.46 2.06 4.34
C PRO A 381 6.12 2.10 5.72
N ILE A 382 5.49 1.49 6.73
CA ILE A 382 5.97 1.46 8.11
C ILE A 382 7.19 0.53 8.21
N LEU A 383 7.09 -0.68 7.65
CA LEU A 383 8.19 -1.64 7.61
C LEU A 383 9.41 -1.08 6.89
N ALA A 384 9.21 -0.45 5.71
CA ALA A 384 10.30 0.14 4.94
C ALA A 384 10.95 1.33 5.67
N LEU A 385 10.15 2.18 6.35
CA LEU A 385 10.63 3.29 7.16
C LEU A 385 11.50 2.79 8.32
N ALA A 386 11.04 1.77 9.03
CA ALA A 386 11.74 1.13 10.14
C ALA A 386 13.05 0.48 9.66
N ALA A 387 13.02 -0.24 8.54
CA ALA A 387 14.19 -0.86 7.92
C ALA A 387 15.22 0.19 7.51
N ALA A 388 14.79 1.29 6.89
CA ALA A 388 15.67 2.39 6.48
C ALA A 388 16.41 3.01 7.68
N GLY A 389 15.73 3.16 8.83
CA GLY A 389 16.33 3.65 10.08
C GLY A 389 17.34 2.68 10.71
N LEU A 390 17.16 1.37 10.48
CA LEU A 390 18.06 0.34 11.01
C LEU A 390 19.27 0.06 10.09
N TRP A 391 19.10 0.21 8.77
CA TRP A 391 20.10 -0.09 7.75
C TRP A 391 21.51 0.46 8.02
N PRO A 392 21.71 1.73 8.43
CA PRO A 392 23.05 2.27 8.69
C PRO A 392 23.76 1.62 9.88
N ARG A 393 23.01 0.91 10.74
CA ARG A 393 23.53 0.25 11.96
C ARG A 393 23.92 -1.20 11.72
N LEU A 394 23.60 -1.75 10.56
CA LEU A 394 23.94 -3.13 10.22
C LEU A 394 25.46 -3.29 10.05
N ARG A 395 25.99 -4.32 10.70
CA ARG A 395 27.39 -4.76 10.59
C ARG A 395 27.43 -6.20 10.05
N SER A 396 28.62 -6.69 9.71
CA SER A 396 28.82 -8.10 9.39
C SER A 396 28.46 -8.98 10.60
N PRO A 397 27.80 -10.16 10.43
CA PRO A 397 27.38 -10.78 9.16
C PRO A 397 26.01 -10.31 8.63
N TRP A 398 25.30 -9.44 9.35
CA TRP A 398 23.92 -9.07 9.04
C TRP A 398 23.76 -8.26 7.73
N LYS A 399 24.78 -7.48 7.38
CA LYS A 399 24.72 -6.64 6.18
C LYS A 399 24.72 -7.44 4.87
N PRO A 400 25.58 -8.43 4.64
CA PRO A 400 25.50 -9.35 3.51
C PRO A 400 24.16 -10.10 3.44
N LEU A 401 23.65 -10.58 4.58
CA LEU A 401 22.36 -11.27 4.65
C LEU A 401 21.19 -10.33 4.24
N ALA A 402 21.26 -9.07 4.66
CA ALA A 402 20.25 -8.08 4.26
C ALA A 402 20.30 -7.79 2.74
N TRP A 403 21.49 -7.77 2.13
CA TRP A 403 21.61 -7.66 0.67
C TRP A 403 21.06 -8.89 -0.05
N ALA A 404 21.31 -10.09 0.45
CA ALA A 404 20.76 -11.33 -0.11
C ALA A 404 19.23 -11.34 0.01
N ALA A 405 18.68 -10.95 1.16
CA ALA A 405 17.25 -10.82 1.39
C ALA A 405 16.62 -9.77 0.43
N LEU A 406 17.29 -8.65 0.20
CA LEU A 406 16.84 -7.63 -0.75
C LEU A 406 16.84 -8.14 -2.19
N ALA A 407 17.90 -8.84 -2.61
CA ALA A 407 18.00 -9.43 -3.93
C ALA A 407 16.88 -10.47 -4.17
N TRP A 408 16.65 -11.36 -3.20
CA TRP A 408 15.54 -12.31 -3.26
C TRP A 408 14.19 -11.59 -3.34
N SER A 409 13.95 -10.59 -2.47
CA SER A 409 12.72 -9.81 -2.51
C SER A 409 12.47 -9.19 -3.89
N LEU A 410 13.51 -8.65 -4.53
CA LEU A 410 13.42 -8.08 -5.87
C LEU A 410 13.07 -9.14 -6.91
N LEU A 411 13.75 -10.29 -6.91
CA LEU A 411 13.49 -11.40 -7.83
C LEU A 411 12.04 -11.89 -7.73
N VAL A 412 11.53 -12.01 -6.51
CA VAL A 412 10.13 -12.42 -6.27
C VAL A 412 9.16 -11.40 -6.87
N GLN A 413 9.41 -10.11 -6.72
CA GLN A 413 8.52 -9.08 -7.26
C GLN A 413 8.57 -9.00 -8.79
N VAL A 414 9.74 -9.22 -9.39
CA VAL A 414 9.88 -9.38 -10.85
C VAL A 414 9.03 -10.56 -11.33
N ASN A 415 9.12 -11.70 -10.65
CA ASN A 415 8.30 -12.87 -10.97
C ASN A 415 6.80 -12.53 -10.89
N GLY A 416 6.34 -11.92 -9.79
CA GLY A 416 4.96 -11.51 -9.62
C GLY A 416 4.47 -10.52 -10.67
N ALA A 417 5.32 -9.58 -11.07
CA ALA A 417 4.95 -8.57 -12.07
C ALA A 417 4.85 -9.13 -13.49
N PHE A 418 5.66 -10.14 -13.85
CA PHE A 418 5.76 -10.62 -15.24
C PHE A 418 5.20 -12.02 -15.47
N ALA A 419 5.30 -12.95 -14.49
CA ALA A 419 4.88 -14.33 -14.65
C ALA A 419 3.52 -14.66 -14.00
N TYR A 420 3.13 -13.95 -12.93
CA TYR A 420 1.90 -14.24 -12.20
C TYR A 420 0.61 -14.29 -13.05
N PRO A 421 0.41 -13.48 -14.10
CA PRO A 421 -0.80 -13.58 -14.93
C PRO A 421 -1.05 -14.96 -15.55
N ALA A 422 -0.02 -15.81 -15.63
CA ALA A 422 -0.12 -17.20 -16.08
C ALA A 422 -0.35 -18.20 -14.94
N SER A 423 -0.74 -17.76 -13.75
CA SER A 423 -0.75 -18.52 -12.51
C SER A 423 -1.62 -19.78 -12.56
N ARG A 424 -0.98 -20.95 -12.55
CA ARG A 424 -1.63 -22.22 -12.26
C ARG A 424 -1.94 -22.41 -10.78
N TRP A 425 -1.17 -21.75 -9.93
CA TRP A 425 -1.32 -21.88 -8.50
C TRP A 425 -2.71 -21.43 -8.01
N ASN A 426 -3.26 -20.35 -8.59
CA ASN A 426 -4.60 -19.89 -8.25
C ASN A 426 -5.68 -20.92 -8.62
N VAL A 427 -5.53 -21.63 -9.74
CA VAL A 427 -6.44 -22.73 -10.12
C VAL A 427 -6.36 -23.85 -9.08
N ARG A 428 -5.13 -24.25 -8.71
CA ARG A 428 -4.93 -25.27 -7.67
C ARG A 428 -5.54 -24.86 -6.33
N MET A 429 -5.47 -23.58 -5.97
CA MET A 429 -6.10 -23.08 -4.76
C MET A 429 -7.61 -23.34 -4.71
N THR A 430 -8.29 -23.26 -5.85
CA THR A 430 -9.73 -23.57 -5.93
C THR A 430 -10.01 -25.07 -5.84
N GLU A 431 -9.08 -25.93 -6.25
CA GLU A 431 -9.23 -27.39 -6.21
C GLU A 431 -9.00 -27.96 -4.81
N VAL A 432 -7.96 -27.50 -4.10
CA VAL A 432 -7.54 -28.08 -2.80
C VAL A 432 -7.96 -27.26 -1.58
N GLY A 433 -8.49 -26.07 -1.81
CA GLY A 433 -8.83 -25.09 -0.77
C GLY A 433 -7.69 -24.14 -0.42
N LEU A 434 -8.08 -22.92 -0.07
CA LEU A 434 -7.18 -21.77 0.10
C LEU A 434 -6.08 -22.02 1.15
N GLU A 435 -6.45 -22.48 2.32
CA GLU A 435 -5.53 -22.70 3.44
C GLU A 435 -4.50 -23.78 3.13
N ARG A 436 -4.96 -24.92 2.61
CA ARG A 436 -4.06 -26.03 2.22
C ARG A 436 -3.09 -25.59 1.15
N ALA A 437 -3.57 -24.90 0.12
CA ALA A 437 -2.71 -24.37 -0.93
C ALA A 437 -1.69 -23.37 -0.39
N ALA A 438 -2.07 -22.50 0.55
CA ALA A 438 -1.17 -21.53 1.13
C ALA A 438 0.02 -22.15 1.88
N TRP A 439 -0.17 -23.33 2.50
CA TRP A 439 0.87 -24.06 3.24
C TRP A 439 1.55 -25.18 2.43
N ASP A 440 1.19 -25.35 1.16
CA ASP A 440 1.75 -26.41 0.32
C ASP A 440 3.15 -26.04 -0.21
N TRP A 441 4.19 -26.58 0.43
CA TRP A 441 5.58 -26.45 0.01
C TRP A 441 5.92 -27.21 -1.28
N ARG A 442 5.16 -28.23 -1.63
CA ARG A 442 5.39 -29.04 -2.84
C ARG A 442 5.01 -28.29 -4.11
N HIS A 443 4.01 -27.41 -3.97
CA HIS A 443 3.51 -26.57 -5.06
C HIS A 443 3.76 -25.10 -4.71
N PHE A 444 5.03 -24.71 -4.81
CA PHE A 444 5.46 -23.37 -4.49
C PHE A 444 5.12 -22.42 -5.65
N SER A 445 4.26 -21.44 -5.41
CA SER A 445 3.70 -20.54 -6.42
C SER A 445 4.77 -19.85 -7.27
N LEU A 446 5.87 -19.42 -6.65
CA LEU A 446 6.96 -18.75 -7.35
C LEU A 446 7.63 -19.64 -8.38
N TRP A 447 7.68 -20.94 -8.15
CA TRP A 447 8.27 -21.90 -9.07
C TRP A 447 7.26 -22.36 -10.14
N GLU A 448 6.05 -22.70 -9.76
CA GLU A 448 5.02 -23.17 -10.68
C GLU A 448 4.67 -22.12 -11.73
N ASP A 449 4.49 -20.88 -11.32
CA ASP A 449 4.15 -19.78 -12.24
C ASP A 449 5.29 -19.54 -13.25
N GLN A 450 6.57 -19.64 -12.82
CA GLN A 450 7.71 -19.52 -13.73
C GLN A 450 7.78 -20.67 -14.74
N VAL A 451 7.60 -21.92 -14.30
CA VAL A 451 7.65 -23.08 -15.19
C VAL A 451 6.58 -22.97 -16.28
N VAL A 452 5.38 -22.50 -15.93
CA VAL A 452 4.31 -22.26 -16.89
C VAL A 452 4.69 -21.13 -17.86
N TRP A 453 5.21 -20.02 -17.37
CA TRP A 453 5.60 -18.88 -18.19
C TRP A 453 6.70 -19.25 -19.18
N TRP A 454 7.72 -20.01 -18.75
CA TRP A 454 8.80 -20.49 -19.63
C TRP A 454 8.32 -21.53 -20.66
N ARG A 455 7.41 -22.43 -20.29
CA ARG A 455 6.94 -23.50 -21.19
C ARG A 455 5.92 -23.02 -22.23
N LEU A 456 5.05 -22.12 -21.85
CA LEU A 456 3.93 -21.67 -22.69
C LEU A 456 4.24 -20.34 -23.38
N GLY A 457 5.25 -19.60 -22.91
CA GLY A 457 5.63 -18.30 -23.47
C GLY A 457 4.44 -17.34 -23.50
N LYS A 458 4.34 -16.55 -24.59
CA LYS A 458 3.24 -15.59 -24.78
C LYS A 458 1.86 -16.23 -24.97
N ASN A 459 1.81 -17.54 -25.17
CA ASN A 459 0.59 -18.34 -25.39
C ASN A 459 0.09 -19.03 -24.12
N ALA A 460 0.62 -18.67 -22.94
CA ALA A 460 0.09 -19.16 -21.67
C ALA A 460 -1.42 -18.87 -21.59
N PRO A 461 -2.25 -19.87 -21.19
CA PRO A 461 -3.68 -19.63 -21.05
C PRO A 461 -3.90 -18.46 -20.08
N ARG A 462 -4.70 -17.54 -20.53
CA ARG A 462 -5.03 -16.29 -19.81
C ARG A 462 -6.36 -16.56 -19.11
N PHE A 463 -6.31 -16.72 -17.79
CA PHE A 463 -7.49 -16.96 -16.96
C PHE A 463 -8.04 -15.66 -16.41
#